data_0d44f3fbaaae8620d8dfb8a5672d0c04
#
_entry.id   0d44f3fbaaae8620d8dfb8a5672d0c04
#
_cell.length_a   1.000
_cell.length_b   1.000
_cell.length_c   1.000
_cell.angle_alpha   90.00
_cell.angle_beta   90.00
_cell.angle_gamma   90.00
#
_symmetry.space_group_name_H-M   'P 1'
#
loop_
_entity.id
_entity.type
_entity.pdbx_description
1 polymer ?
#
loop_
_entity_poly.entity_id
_entity_poly.type
_entity_poly.pdbx_seq_one_letter_code
_entity_poly.pdbx_strand_id
1 'polypeptide(L)'
;MAVRRWAGLGLAVCVAALVWMGYLWYSANQTSAPSHQDPEELRTLLKLGNEVVDVPQRLVVKWQGDWEANGNQDAYEAAEGLSRSLNLPGVQQLTEGGHLTYRVVDTKNGVNVRFNWQEISEDRSYIIIQMEAAGDEQLSALTELQSEYGQALHENGIDAEWNASLQGTVKGEHPAGSTMKAVEDGIFRHMAATKAETYEDATTVSNAYEVPSLRSGIQSGGKVLNMQVAVHEDQSTGSSRVTIGLPVITIEY
;
A
#
# COMPACT_ATOMS: atom_id res chain seq x y z
N MET A 1 -26.68 -27.46 -20.17
CA MET A 1 -25.38 -26.85 -20.51
C MET A 1 -25.52 -25.33 -20.53
N ALA A 2 -25.36 -24.65 -19.41
CA ALA A 2 -25.22 -23.19 -19.35
C ALA A 2 -24.78 -22.78 -17.94
N VAL A 3 -23.53 -23.06 -17.58
CA VAL A 3 -22.90 -22.49 -16.36
C VAL A 3 -21.46 -22.15 -16.77
N ARG A 4 -21.22 -20.90 -17.19
CA ARG A 4 -19.85 -20.34 -17.25
C ARG A 4 -19.85 -18.94 -17.86
N ARG A 5 -20.31 -17.92 -17.12
CA ARG A 5 -20.08 -16.50 -17.50
C ARG A 5 -20.19 -15.51 -16.33
N TRP A 6 -19.97 -15.89 -15.08
CA TRP A 6 -20.10 -14.98 -13.93
C TRP A 6 -18.79 -14.71 -13.17
N ALA A 7 -17.65 -15.26 -13.62
CA ALA A 7 -16.37 -15.11 -12.93
C ALA A 7 -15.62 -13.79 -13.26
N GLY A 8 -16.03 -13.05 -14.29
CA GLY A 8 -15.31 -11.83 -14.73
C GLY A 8 -15.82 -10.51 -14.16
N LEU A 9 -17.04 -10.48 -13.63
CA LEU A 9 -17.63 -9.25 -13.08
C LEU A 9 -17.32 -9.01 -11.60
N GLY A 10 -16.94 -10.06 -10.86
CA GLY A 10 -16.62 -9.96 -9.44
C GLY A 10 -15.31 -9.20 -9.15
N LEU A 11 -14.30 -9.35 -10.01
CA LEU A 11 -12.97 -8.77 -9.77
C LEU A 11 -12.92 -7.25 -9.96
N ALA A 12 -13.65 -6.71 -10.94
CA ALA A 12 -13.70 -5.27 -11.20
C ALA A 12 -14.47 -4.49 -10.12
N VAL A 13 -15.48 -5.10 -9.52
CA VAL A 13 -16.28 -4.48 -8.44
C VAL A 13 -15.50 -4.44 -7.13
N CYS A 14 -14.66 -5.44 -6.84
CA CYS A 14 -13.84 -5.48 -5.63
C CYS A 14 -12.74 -4.41 -5.64
N VAL A 15 -12.11 -4.14 -6.77
CA VAL A 15 -11.07 -3.09 -6.88
C VAL A 15 -11.67 -1.69 -6.73
N ALA A 16 -12.83 -1.43 -7.32
CA ALA A 16 -13.55 -0.16 -7.16
C ALA A 16 -14.06 0.02 -5.71
N ALA A 17 -14.52 -1.03 -5.06
CA ALA A 17 -14.98 -0.99 -3.67
C ALA A 17 -13.84 -0.76 -2.67
N LEU A 18 -12.65 -1.30 -2.92
CA LEU A 18 -11.47 -1.08 -2.08
C LEU A 18 -10.92 0.35 -2.22
N VAL A 19 -10.95 0.92 -3.42
CA VAL A 19 -10.61 2.33 -3.65
C VAL A 19 -11.64 3.25 -2.97
N TRP A 20 -12.93 2.91 -3.04
CA TRP A 20 -14.00 3.69 -2.41
C TRP A 20 -14.02 3.55 -0.90
N MET A 21 -13.79 2.38 -0.34
CA MET A 21 -13.63 2.19 1.11
C MET A 21 -12.38 2.89 1.64
N GLY A 22 -11.27 2.86 0.89
CA GLY A 22 -10.07 3.64 1.21
C GLY A 22 -10.35 5.13 1.26
N TYR A 23 -11.11 5.67 0.31
CA TYR A 23 -11.51 7.07 0.26
C TYR A 23 -12.46 7.48 1.40
N LEU A 24 -13.52 6.71 1.64
CA LEU A 24 -14.46 7.00 2.75
C LEU A 24 -13.78 6.89 4.12
N TRP A 25 -12.80 6.02 4.23
CA TRP A 25 -12.05 5.82 5.45
C TRP A 25 -11.00 6.93 5.66
N TYR A 26 -10.34 7.38 4.59
CA TYR A 26 -9.41 8.52 4.57
C TYR A 26 -10.12 9.83 4.96
N SER A 27 -11.28 10.14 4.36
CA SER A 27 -12.01 11.38 4.65
C SER A 27 -12.59 11.46 6.07
N ALA A 28 -12.77 10.32 6.74
CA ALA A 28 -13.28 10.27 8.12
C ALA A 28 -12.18 10.44 9.19
N ASN A 29 -10.90 10.31 8.83
CA ASN A 29 -9.79 10.20 9.79
C ASN A 29 -8.69 11.26 9.66
N GLN A 30 -8.97 12.42 9.05
CA GLN A 30 -7.99 13.52 8.94
C GLN A 30 -7.64 14.14 10.31
N THR A 31 -6.79 13.48 11.08
CA THR A 31 -6.00 14.07 12.17
C THR A 31 -4.61 13.45 12.24
N SER A 32 -4.05 13.04 11.12
CA SER A 32 -2.68 12.56 11.07
C SER A 32 -1.74 13.74 10.91
N ALA A 33 -0.74 13.84 11.76
CA ALA A 33 0.39 14.72 11.52
C ALA A 33 1.03 14.35 10.17
N PRO A 34 1.57 15.31 9.40
CA PRO A 34 2.15 15.03 8.10
C PRO A 34 3.16 13.90 8.24
N SER A 35 2.95 12.84 7.48
CA SER A 35 3.86 11.70 7.44
C SER A 35 5.15 12.19 6.77
N HIS A 36 6.11 12.64 7.58
CA HIS A 36 7.44 12.91 7.08
C HIS A 36 7.97 11.63 6.43
N GLN A 37 8.46 11.78 5.21
CA GLN A 37 9.14 10.77 4.42
C GLN A 37 10.25 10.14 5.26
N ASP A 38 9.97 9.03 5.92
CA ASP A 38 10.98 8.35 6.72
C ASP A 38 11.43 7.09 5.97
N PRO A 39 12.53 7.17 5.17
CA PRO A 39 13.07 6.01 4.47
C PRO A 39 13.51 4.91 5.45
N GLU A 40 13.68 5.23 6.74
CA GLU A 40 14.02 4.26 7.77
C GLU A 40 12.87 3.28 8.07
N GLU A 41 11.60 3.71 7.95
CA GLU A 41 10.47 2.80 8.15
C GLU A 41 10.38 1.75 7.04
N LEU A 42 10.64 2.14 5.79
CA LEU A 42 10.69 1.17 4.68
C LEU A 42 11.86 0.18 4.85
N ARG A 43 13.04 0.65 5.27
CA ARG A 43 14.17 -0.22 5.62
C ARG A 43 13.84 -1.15 6.79
N THR A 44 13.09 -0.65 7.77
CA THR A 44 12.61 -1.45 8.90
C THR A 44 11.69 -2.55 8.40
N LEU A 45 10.74 -2.25 7.51
CA LEU A 45 9.86 -3.25 6.90
C LEU A 45 10.65 -4.33 6.16
N LEU A 46 11.63 -3.93 5.35
CA LEU A 46 12.50 -4.87 4.62
C LEU A 46 13.29 -5.78 5.56
N LYS A 47 13.85 -5.20 6.65
CA LYS A 47 14.56 -5.97 7.66
C LYS A 47 13.64 -6.98 8.35
N LEU A 48 12.45 -6.56 8.76
CA LEU A 48 11.46 -7.46 9.38
C LEU A 48 11.04 -8.56 8.41
N GLY A 49 10.79 -8.21 7.14
CA GLY A 49 10.44 -9.20 6.11
C GLY A 49 11.52 -10.28 5.99
N ASN A 50 12.78 -9.88 5.84
CA ASN A 50 13.92 -10.82 5.73
C ASN A 50 14.11 -11.72 6.96
N GLU A 51 13.64 -11.29 8.12
CA GLU A 51 13.70 -12.06 9.36
C GLU A 51 12.62 -13.15 9.44
N VAL A 52 11.43 -12.89 8.88
CA VAL A 52 10.24 -13.71 9.15
C VAL A 52 9.69 -14.46 7.94
N VAL A 53 10.18 -14.21 6.73
CA VAL A 53 9.82 -14.98 5.55
C VAL A 53 11.02 -15.68 4.94
N ASP A 54 10.82 -16.90 4.44
CA ASP A 54 11.88 -17.66 3.77
C ASP A 54 12.22 -17.08 2.39
N VAL A 55 11.22 -16.55 1.70
CA VAL A 55 11.35 -15.97 0.36
C VAL A 55 10.49 -14.71 0.27
N PRO A 56 11.09 -13.51 0.29
CA PRO A 56 10.40 -12.28 -0.09
C PRO A 56 9.93 -12.38 -1.55
N GLN A 57 8.65 -12.09 -1.79
CA GLN A 57 8.06 -12.21 -3.12
C GLN A 57 7.71 -10.86 -3.73
N ARG A 58 7.24 -9.93 -2.90
CA ARG A 58 6.67 -8.69 -3.37
C ARG A 58 6.75 -7.58 -2.32
N LEU A 59 7.19 -6.41 -2.75
CA LEU A 59 7.06 -5.17 -1.98
C LEU A 59 6.23 -4.19 -2.79
N VAL A 60 5.20 -3.64 -2.17
CA VAL A 60 4.38 -2.57 -2.74
C VAL A 60 4.46 -1.36 -1.84
N VAL A 61 4.78 -0.21 -2.42
CA VAL A 61 4.71 1.10 -1.76
C VAL A 61 3.69 1.94 -2.49
N LYS A 62 2.83 2.62 -1.75
CA LYS A 62 1.84 3.55 -2.29
C LYS A 62 2.02 4.91 -1.64
N TRP A 63 1.98 5.95 -2.45
CA TRP A 63 1.73 7.31 -2.06
C TRP A 63 0.30 7.66 -2.43
N GLN A 64 -0.41 8.33 -1.55
CA GLN A 64 -1.79 8.76 -1.78
C GLN A 64 -2.06 10.10 -1.12
N GLY A 65 -2.80 10.96 -1.79
CA GLY A 65 -3.10 12.30 -1.29
C GLY A 65 -4.15 13.00 -2.11
N ASP A 66 -4.61 14.10 -1.58
CA ASP A 66 -5.53 15.02 -2.25
C ASP A 66 -4.74 16.15 -2.92
N TRP A 67 -5.26 16.61 -4.03
CA TRP A 67 -4.86 17.84 -4.68
C TRP A 67 -6.07 18.77 -4.78
N GLU A 68 -5.90 20.03 -4.47
CA GLU A 68 -6.91 21.07 -4.61
C GLU A 68 -6.41 22.15 -5.57
N ALA A 69 -7.27 22.54 -6.51
CA ALA A 69 -6.95 23.56 -7.48
C ALA A 69 -6.78 24.93 -6.82
N ASN A 70 -5.66 25.58 -7.08
CA ASN A 70 -5.44 26.97 -6.68
C ASN A 70 -5.86 27.91 -7.84
N GLY A 71 -7.04 28.51 -7.70
CA GLY A 71 -7.59 29.38 -8.75
C GLY A 71 -8.05 28.63 -9.98
N ASN A 72 -7.54 28.99 -11.16
CA ASN A 72 -7.92 28.38 -12.45
C ASN A 72 -6.95 27.27 -12.88
N GLN A 73 -6.30 26.57 -11.95
CA GLN A 73 -5.45 25.43 -12.34
C GLN A 73 -6.30 24.29 -12.91
N ASP A 74 -5.85 23.79 -14.05
CA ASP A 74 -6.45 22.63 -14.70
C ASP A 74 -5.87 21.33 -14.16
N ALA A 75 -6.72 20.36 -13.84
CA ALA A 75 -6.31 19.08 -13.25
C ALA A 75 -5.44 18.26 -14.23
N TYR A 76 -5.69 18.35 -15.54
CA TYR A 76 -4.86 17.70 -16.55
C TYR A 76 -3.45 18.30 -16.57
N GLU A 77 -3.32 19.63 -16.57
CA GLU A 77 -2.01 20.31 -16.56
C GLU A 77 -1.24 20.00 -15.29
N ALA A 78 -1.92 19.93 -14.14
CA ALA A 78 -1.33 19.56 -12.86
C ALA A 78 -0.85 18.09 -12.86
N ALA A 79 -1.66 17.16 -13.36
CA ALA A 79 -1.31 15.74 -13.49
C ALA A 79 -0.12 15.52 -14.43
N GLU A 80 -0.10 16.22 -15.59
CA GLU A 80 1.03 16.22 -16.53
C GLU A 80 2.30 16.82 -15.90
N GLY A 81 2.15 17.89 -15.12
CA GLY A 81 3.24 18.52 -14.38
C GLY A 81 3.87 17.56 -13.37
N LEU A 82 3.05 16.93 -12.54
CA LEU A 82 3.52 15.95 -11.56
C LEU A 82 4.15 14.73 -12.25
N SER A 83 3.52 14.20 -13.30
CA SER A 83 4.08 13.06 -14.05
C SER A 83 5.50 13.35 -14.56
N ARG A 84 5.73 14.56 -15.09
CA ARG A 84 7.06 15.02 -15.49
C ARG A 84 8.04 15.16 -14.33
N SER A 85 7.59 15.69 -13.19
CA SER A 85 8.42 15.80 -11.96
C SER A 85 8.85 14.42 -11.45
N LEU A 86 8.01 13.39 -11.63
CA LEU A 86 8.28 11.99 -11.32
C LEU A 86 9.10 11.27 -12.42
N ASN A 87 9.51 12.00 -13.45
CA ASN A 87 10.20 11.45 -14.61
C ASN A 87 9.43 10.31 -15.29
N LEU A 88 8.10 10.41 -15.31
CA LEU A 88 7.17 9.47 -15.95
C LEU A 88 6.74 9.98 -17.34
N PRO A 89 6.24 9.09 -18.21
CA PRO A 89 5.60 9.48 -19.48
C PRO A 89 4.40 10.40 -19.30
N GLY A 90 3.95 11.03 -20.41
CA GLY A 90 2.70 11.80 -20.43
C GLY A 90 1.49 10.97 -20.02
N VAL A 91 0.54 11.61 -19.36
CA VAL A 91 -0.63 10.93 -18.83
C VAL A 91 -1.63 10.55 -19.93
N GLN A 92 -2.29 9.41 -19.76
CA GLN A 92 -3.41 8.97 -20.57
C GLN A 92 -4.71 9.33 -19.87
N GLN A 93 -5.60 10.04 -20.57
CA GLN A 93 -6.92 10.37 -20.05
C GLN A 93 -7.88 9.20 -20.25
N LEU A 94 -8.58 8.82 -19.19
CA LEU A 94 -9.57 7.75 -19.12
C LEU A 94 -10.84 8.25 -18.43
N THR A 95 -11.94 7.51 -18.56
CA THR A 95 -13.13 7.69 -17.73
C THR A 95 -13.39 6.40 -16.98
N GLU A 96 -13.31 6.44 -15.64
CA GLU A 96 -13.53 5.30 -14.77
C GLU A 96 -14.56 5.64 -13.69
N GLY A 97 -15.59 4.81 -13.57
CA GLY A 97 -16.66 5.06 -12.60
C GLY A 97 -17.42 6.39 -12.78
N GLY A 98 -17.34 6.99 -13.98
CA GLY A 98 -17.93 8.31 -14.26
C GLY A 98 -17.02 9.49 -13.96
N HIS A 99 -15.80 9.27 -13.50
CA HIS A 99 -14.79 10.28 -13.19
C HIS A 99 -13.68 10.31 -14.25
N LEU A 100 -13.15 11.49 -14.55
CA LEU A 100 -11.94 11.63 -15.33
C LEU A 100 -10.75 11.13 -14.52
N THR A 101 -9.90 10.34 -15.17
CA THR A 101 -8.70 9.76 -14.58
C THR A 101 -7.52 9.94 -15.52
N TYR A 102 -6.42 10.46 -15.03
CA TYR A 102 -5.16 10.58 -15.74
C TYR A 102 -4.22 9.49 -15.22
N ARG A 103 -3.76 8.62 -16.13
CA ARG A 103 -3.00 7.42 -15.76
C ARG A 103 -1.68 7.33 -16.49
N VAL A 104 -0.67 6.85 -15.76
CA VAL A 104 0.59 6.34 -16.32
C VAL A 104 0.86 4.95 -15.77
N VAL A 105 1.36 4.06 -16.62
CA VAL A 105 1.96 2.78 -16.22
C VAL A 105 3.33 2.73 -16.87
N ASP A 106 4.36 2.57 -16.06
CA ASP A 106 5.76 2.55 -16.50
C ASP A 106 6.60 1.58 -15.66
N THR A 107 7.83 1.33 -16.06
CA THR A 107 8.81 0.55 -15.31
C THR A 107 10.09 1.34 -15.16
N LYS A 108 10.50 1.62 -13.94
CA LYS A 108 11.72 2.35 -13.57
C LYS A 108 12.69 1.41 -12.85
N ASN A 109 13.85 1.16 -13.44
CA ASN A 109 14.89 0.30 -12.84
C ASN A 109 14.34 -1.07 -12.36
N GLY A 110 13.41 -1.65 -13.12
CA GLY A 110 12.74 -2.91 -12.79
C GLY A 110 11.56 -2.78 -11.80
N VAL A 111 11.30 -1.60 -11.26
CA VAL A 111 10.15 -1.29 -10.42
C VAL A 111 8.96 -0.93 -11.30
N ASN A 112 7.84 -1.62 -11.12
CA ASN A 112 6.60 -1.26 -11.79
C ASN A 112 5.97 -0.05 -11.10
N VAL A 113 5.71 1.01 -11.85
CA VAL A 113 5.10 2.25 -11.36
C VAL A 113 3.74 2.42 -12.00
N ARG A 114 2.73 2.70 -11.18
CA ARG A 114 1.40 3.11 -11.62
C ARG A 114 1.04 4.43 -10.95
N PHE A 115 0.82 5.44 -11.77
CA PHE A 115 0.32 6.75 -11.36
C PHE A 115 -1.15 6.86 -11.77
N ASN A 116 -2.01 7.27 -10.85
CA ASN A 116 -3.41 7.59 -11.10
C ASN A 116 -3.74 8.92 -10.43
N TRP A 117 -4.35 9.80 -11.19
CA TRP A 117 -4.90 11.06 -10.74
C TRP A 117 -6.36 11.10 -11.15
N GLN A 118 -7.27 11.06 -10.21
CA GLN A 118 -8.71 10.99 -10.45
C GLN A 118 -9.39 12.28 -9.99
N GLU A 119 -10.11 12.93 -10.89
CA GLU A 119 -10.96 14.07 -10.56
C GLU A 119 -12.15 13.61 -9.72
N ILE A 120 -12.32 14.20 -8.53
CA ILE A 120 -13.44 13.96 -7.65
C ILE A 120 -14.49 15.06 -7.80
N SER A 121 -14.06 16.30 -8.00
CA SER A 121 -14.87 17.48 -8.33
C SER A 121 -14.09 18.40 -9.27
N GLU A 122 -14.66 19.55 -9.66
CA GLU A 122 -14.01 20.53 -10.52
C GLU A 122 -12.72 21.10 -9.93
N ASP A 123 -12.60 21.14 -8.60
CA ASP A 123 -11.51 21.75 -7.85
C ASP A 123 -10.68 20.74 -7.05
N ARG A 124 -11.06 19.44 -7.02
CA ARG A 124 -10.41 18.44 -6.19
C ARG A 124 -10.14 17.14 -6.92
N SER A 125 -8.95 16.62 -6.75
CA SER A 125 -8.53 15.32 -7.27
C SER A 125 -7.90 14.45 -6.20
N TYR A 126 -7.95 13.14 -6.40
CA TYR A 126 -7.28 12.15 -5.57
C TYR A 126 -6.16 11.48 -6.36
N ILE A 127 -5.00 11.37 -5.73
CA ILE A 127 -3.78 10.88 -6.37
C ILE A 127 -3.34 9.59 -5.69
N ILE A 128 -2.98 8.61 -6.50
CA ILE A 128 -2.33 7.37 -6.04
C ILE A 128 -1.12 7.09 -6.92
N ILE A 129 0.03 6.94 -6.30
CA ILE A 129 1.25 6.43 -6.95
C ILE A 129 1.58 5.10 -6.30
N GLN A 130 1.51 4.01 -7.05
CA GLN A 130 1.88 2.68 -6.60
C GLN A 130 3.18 2.25 -7.26
N MET A 131 4.11 1.80 -6.46
CA MET A 131 5.37 1.20 -6.87
C MET A 131 5.42 -0.24 -6.41
N GLU A 132 5.83 -1.16 -7.27
CA GLU A 132 5.90 -2.57 -6.97
C GLU A 132 7.21 -3.16 -7.45
N ALA A 133 7.87 -3.89 -6.56
CA ALA A 133 9.12 -4.60 -6.81
C ALA A 133 9.00 -6.07 -6.38
N ALA A 134 9.70 -6.94 -7.11
CA ALA A 134 9.84 -8.36 -6.79
C ALA A 134 11.30 -8.76 -6.97
N GLY A 135 11.95 -9.18 -5.86
CA GLY A 135 13.37 -9.54 -5.86
C GLY A 135 14.30 -8.44 -5.37
N ASP A 136 15.49 -8.86 -4.94
CA ASP A 136 16.42 -8.01 -4.14
C ASP A 136 16.95 -6.78 -4.89
N GLU A 137 17.25 -6.91 -6.18
CA GLU A 137 17.78 -5.78 -6.97
C GLU A 137 16.76 -4.64 -7.09
N GLN A 138 15.48 -4.97 -7.30
CA GLN A 138 14.41 -3.99 -7.43
C GLN A 138 14.05 -3.34 -6.09
N LEU A 139 14.29 -4.00 -4.95
CA LEU A 139 14.01 -3.45 -3.63
C LEU A 139 14.85 -2.21 -3.32
N SER A 140 16.13 -2.22 -3.72
CA SER A 140 17.00 -1.03 -3.58
C SER A 140 16.49 0.13 -4.42
N ALA A 141 16.18 -0.12 -5.71
CA ALA A 141 15.63 0.89 -6.60
C ALA A 141 14.29 1.45 -6.11
N LEU A 142 13.42 0.59 -5.55
CA LEU A 142 12.14 1.03 -5.00
C LEU A 142 12.32 1.95 -3.80
N THR A 143 13.31 1.69 -2.93
CA THR A 143 13.60 2.54 -1.77
C THR A 143 14.07 3.94 -2.20
N GLU A 144 14.87 4.03 -3.26
CA GLU A 144 15.29 5.32 -3.84
C GLU A 144 14.10 6.07 -4.44
N LEU A 145 13.29 5.38 -5.27
CA LEU A 145 12.08 5.95 -5.87
C LEU A 145 11.05 6.41 -4.83
N GLN A 146 10.92 5.70 -3.71
CA GLN A 146 10.01 6.10 -2.63
C GLN A 146 10.37 7.48 -2.08
N SER A 147 11.65 7.74 -1.84
CA SER A 147 12.12 9.04 -1.35
C SER A 147 12.00 10.14 -2.42
N GLU A 148 12.39 9.84 -3.67
CA GLU A 148 12.31 10.76 -4.81
C GLU A 148 10.84 11.20 -5.05
N TYR A 149 9.93 10.24 -5.07
CA TYR A 149 8.52 10.52 -5.35
C TYR A 149 7.84 11.26 -4.22
N GLY A 150 8.16 10.95 -2.96
CA GLY A 150 7.67 11.69 -1.83
C GLY A 150 8.13 13.16 -1.85
N GLN A 151 9.39 13.41 -2.21
CA GLN A 151 9.89 14.78 -2.37
C GLN A 151 9.17 15.50 -3.52
N ALA A 152 9.02 14.86 -4.67
CA ALA A 152 8.32 15.46 -5.81
C ALA A 152 6.85 15.79 -5.49
N LEU A 153 6.15 14.94 -4.75
CA LEU A 153 4.79 15.23 -4.28
C LEU A 153 4.76 16.48 -3.41
N HIS A 154 5.65 16.57 -2.43
CA HIS A 154 5.75 17.73 -1.55
C HIS A 154 6.09 19.02 -2.32
N GLU A 155 7.02 18.98 -3.26
CA GLU A 155 7.42 20.13 -4.10
C GLU A 155 6.28 20.60 -5.01
N ASN A 156 5.35 19.71 -5.39
CA ASN A 156 4.14 20.05 -6.14
C ASN A 156 2.94 20.41 -5.23
N GLY A 157 3.16 20.61 -3.92
CA GLY A 157 2.14 21.03 -2.98
C GLY A 157 1.10 19.96 -2.64
N ILE A 158 1.44 18.69 -2.85
CA ILE A 158 0.57 17.56 -2.55
C ILE A 158 0.97 16.99 -1.19
N ASP A 159 0.06 17.08 -0.23
CA ASP A 159 0.20 16.43 1.07
C ASP A 159 -0.21 14.96 0.92
N ALA A 160 0.79 14.10 0.78
CA ALA A 160 0.59 12.69 0.50
C ALA A 160 1.10 11.82 1.64
N GLU A 161 0.30 10.85 2.00
CA GLU A 161 0.66 9.77 2.92
C GLU A 161 1.19 8.57 2.16
N TRP A 162 2.10 7.82 2.77
CA TRP A 162 2.58 6.58 2.19
C TRP A 162 2.20 5.37 3.04
N ASN A 163 2.09 4.24 2.37
CA ASN A 163 2.00 2.94 3.02
C ASN A 163 2.84 1.93 2.24
N ALA A 164 3.28 0.89 2.92
CA ALA A 164 4.02 -0.18 2.29
C ALA A 164 3.53 -1.54 2.77
N SER A 165 3.55 -2.53 1.87
CA SER A 165 3.23 -3.91 2.20
C SER A 165 4.28 -4.83 1.61
N LEU A 166 4.94 -5.61 2.46
CA LEU A 166 5.86 -6.67 2.07
C LEU A 166 5.14 -8.01 2.19
N GLN A 167 5.21 -8.82 1.15
CA GLN A 167 4.64 -10.15 1.11
C GLN A 167 5.72 -11.18 0.82
N GLY A 168 5.66 -12.30 1.52
CA GLY A 168 6.56 -13.42 1.31
C GLY A 168 5.94 -14.75 1.71
N THR A 169 6.69 -15.83 1.56
CA THR A 169 6.23 -17.19 1.87
C THR A 169 7.06 -17.77 3.01
N VAL A 170 6.38 -18.44 3.93
CA VAL A 170 6.96 -19.35 4.92
C VAL A 170 6.62 -20.78 4.51
N LYS A 171 7.65 -21.60 4.35
CA LYS A 171 7.52 -23.00 3.92
C LYS A 171 7.09 -23.89 5.09
N GLY A 172 6.36 -24.94 4.78
CA GLY A 172 5.90 -25.95 5.73
C GLY A 172 4.41 -25.83 6.03
N GLU A 173 3.80 -27.00 6.25
CA GLU A 173 2.38 -27.10 6.62
C GLU A 173 2.21 -26.77 8.09
N HIS A 174 1.92 -25.50 8.39
CA HIS A 174 1.63 -25.02 9.73
C HIS A 174 0.31 -24.25 9.72
N PRO A 175 -0.57 -24.46 10.72
CA PRO A 175 -1.76 -23.62 10.86
C PRO A 175 -1.40 -22.13 10.90
N ALA A 176 -2.23 -21.28 10.30
CA ALA A 176 -2.01 -19.84 10.23
C ALA A 176 -1.67 -19.21 11.59
N GLY A 177 -2.35 -19.64 12.67
CA GLY A 177 -2.07 -19.17 14.03
C GLY A 177 -0.68 -19.55 14.55
N SER A 178 -0.16 -20.73 14.19
CA SER A 178 1.21 -21.14 14.58
C SER A 178 2.26 -20.34 13.82
N THR A 179 2.04 -20.12 12.54
CA THR A 179 2.91 -19.26 11.71
C THR A 179 2.87 -17.81 12.19
N MET A 180 1.67 -17.27 12.51
CA MET A 180 1.53 -15.94 13.08
C MET A 180 2.35 -15.77 14.36
N LYS A 181 2.29 -16.77 15.27
CA LYS A 181 3.09 -16.71 16.49
C LYS A 181 4.59 -16.66 16.21
N ALA A 182 5.08 -17.45 15.27
CA ALA A 182 6.50 -17.44 14.90
C ALA A 182 6.93 -16.11 14.27
N VAL A 183 6.07 -15.51 13.43
CA VAL A 183 6.27 -14.18 12.84
C VAL A 183 6.29 -13.10 13.92
N GLU A 184 5.33 -13.12 14.86
CA GLU A 184 5.30 -12.21 16.01
C GLU A 184 6.58 -12.32 16.85
N ASP A 185 7.00 -13.54 17.18
CA ASP A 185 8.24 -13.79 17.95
C ASP A 185 9.49 -13.25 17.21
N GLY A 186 9.51 -13.29 15.87
CA GLY A 186 10.54 -12.68 15.03
C GLY A 186 10.54 -11.16 15.12
N ILE A 187 9.41 -10.54 14.87
CA ILE A 187 9.23 -9.08 14.85
C ILE A 187 9.53 -8.48 16.23
N PHE A 188 9.00 -9.06 17.29
CA PHE A 188 9.07 -8.49 18.64
C PHE A 188 10.45 -8.61 19.29
N ARG A 189 11.40 -9.32 18.67
CA ARG A 189 12.82 -9.22 19.02
C ARG A 189 13.43 -7.86 18.64
N HIS A 190 12.83 -7.15 17.70
CA HIS A 190 13.37 -5.91 17.14
C HIS A 190 12.63 -4.67 17.60
N MET A 191 11.36 -4.79 17.98
CA MET A 191 10.55 -3.66 18.40
C MET A 191 9.48 -4.05 19.41
N ALA A 192 9.17 -3.11 20.31
CA ALA A 192 8.02 -3.26 21.20
C ALA A 192 6.74 -2.97 20.41
N ALA A 193 5.76 -3.86 20.52
CA ALA A 193 4.46 -3.70 19.89
C ALA A 193 3.36 -4.20 20.84
N THR A 194 2.20 -3.52 20.77
CA THR A 194 1.01 -3.91 21.52
C THR A 194 -0.08 -4.28 20.53
N LYS A 195 -0.60 -5.50 20.63
CA LYS A 195 -1.69 -5.95 19.76
C LYS A 195 -2.95 -5.13 20.04
N ALA A 196 -3.47 -4.49 19.01
CA ALA A 196 -4.64 -3.61 19.07
C ALA A 196 -5.90 -4.30 18.57
N GLU A 197 -5.82 -4.98 17.43
CA GLU A 197 -6.93 -5.64 16.76
C GLU A 197 -6.52 -7.03 16.26
N THR A 198 -7.48 -7.94 16.16
CA THR A 198 -7.29 -9.30 15.64
C THR A 198 -8.48 -9.68 14.77
N TYR A 199 -8.18 -10.28 13.62
CA TYR A 199 -9.13 -11.00 12.79
C TYR A 199 -8.62 -12.42 12.58
N GLU A 200 -9.51 -13.40 12.66
CA GLU A 200 -9.18 -14.82 12.45
C GLU A 200 -10.34 -15.52 11.75
N ASP A 201 -10.01 -16.32 10.75
CA ASP A 201 -10.91 -17.27 10.12
C ASP A 201 -10.24 -18.65 9.94
N ALA A 202 -10.80 -19.53 9.11
CA ALA A 202 -10.30 -20.91 8.96
C ALA A 202 -8.87 -21.01 8.42
N THR A 203 -8.41 -20.04 7.63
CA THR A 203 -7.11 -20.07 6.92
C THR A 203 -6.28 -18.82 7.13
N THR A 204 -6.84 -17.79 7.77
CA THR A 204 -6.21 -16.48 7.86
C THR A 204 -6.22 -15.98 9.31
N VAL A 205 -5.08 -15.46 9.74
CA VAL A 205 -4.96 -14.65 10.96
C VAL A 205 -4.36 -13.31 10.59
N SER A 206 -4.99 -12.21 11.03
CA SER A 206 -4.50 -10.85 10.83
C SER A 206 -4.54 -10.08 12.13
N ASN A 207 -3.39 -9.51 12.52
CA ASN A 207 -3.24 -8.73 13.73
C ASN A 207 -2.74 -7.32 13.39
N ALA A 208 -3.33 -6.30 14.02
CA ALA A 208 -2.86 -4.93 13.94
C ALA A 208 -2.25 -4.49 15.28
N TYR A 209 -1.22 -3.64 15.22
CA TYR A 209 -0.39 -3.30 16.37
C TYR A 209 -0.16 -1.80 16.50
N GLU A 210 -0.14 -1.34 17.74
CA GLU A 210 0.46 -0.08 18.15
C GLU A 210 1.97 -0.30 18.35
N VAL A 211 2.80 0.43 17.59
CA VAL A 211 4.27 0.33 17.60
C VAL A 211 4.87 1.71 17.82
N PRO A 212 5.24 2.07 19.07
CA PRO A 212 5.67 3.44 19.40
C PRO A 212 6.95 3.91 18.68
N SER A 213 7.75 2.99 18.14
CA SER A 213 8.96 3.32 17.36
C SER A 213 8.67 3.68 15.90
N LEU A 214 7.46 3.42 15.39
CA LEU A 214 7.02 3.80 14.06
C LEU A 214 6.24 5.11 14.13
N ARG A 215 6.45 5.99 13.16
CA ARG A 215 5.82 7.32 13.10
C ARG A 215 4.56 7.31 12.26
N SER A 216 4.58 6.52 11.17
CA SER A 216 3.41 6.32 10.33
C SER A 216 2.35 5.55 11.09
N GLY A 217 1.11 6.00 11.04
CA GLY A 217 0.02 5.35 11.76
C GLY A 217 -1.34 5.83 11.30
N ILE A 218 -2.33 5.00 11.55
CA ILE A 218 -3.73 5.32 11.27
C ILE A 218 -4.55 5.24 12.55
N GLN A 219 -5.55 6.09 12.67
CA GLN A 219 -6.48 6.06 13.80
C GLN A 219 -7.56 5.00 13.57
N SER A 220 -7.72 4.07 14.51
CA SER A 220 -8.79 3.08 14.52
C SER A 220 -9.28 2.86 15.96
N GLY A 221 -10.57 3.07 16.20
CA GLY A 221 -11.19 2.81 17.51
C GLY A 221 -10.51 3.49 18.70
N GLY A 222 -9.90 4.66 18.52
CA GLY A 222 -9.18 5.41 19.57
C GLY A 222 -7.74 4.92 19.79
N LYS A 223 -7.21 4.05 18.94
CA LYS A 223 -5.83 3.56 18.94
C LYS A 223 -5.12 4.01 17.67
N VAL A 224 -3.78 4.08 17.73
CA VAL A 224 -2.95 4.33 16.55
C VAL A 224 -2.37 3.02 16.07
N LEU A 225 -2.78 2.56 14.91
CA LEU A 225 -2.23 1.36 14.28
C LEU A 225 -1.04 1.75 13.41
N ASN A 226 0.12 1.15 13.69
CA ASN A 226 1.38 1.45 13.00
C ASN A 226 1.88 0.27 12.16
N MET A 227 1.38 -0.93 12.44
CA MET A 227 1.77 -2.14 11.73
C MET A 227 0.62 -3.13 11.70
N GLN A 228 0.46 -3.81 10.59
CA GLN A 228 -0.44 -4.96 10.44
C GLN A 228 0.34 -6.16 9.92
N VAL A 229 0.07 -7.33 10.48
CA VAL A 229 0.62 -8.60 10.00
C VAL A 229 -0.52 -9.53 9.68
N ALA A 230 -0.50 -10.16 8.51
CA ALA A 230 -1.45 -11.18 8.12
C ALA A 230 -0.71 -12.45 7.69
N VAL A 231 -1.26 -13.59 8.08
CA VAL A 231 -0.81 -14.91 7.66
C VAL A 231 -1.98 -15.63 7.03
N HIS A 232 -1.81 -16.07 5.79
CA HIS A 232 -2.79 -16.87 5.07
C HIS A 232 -2.20 -18.24 4.74
N GLU A 233 -2.86 -19.30 5.17
CA GLU A 233 -2.49 -20.68 4.88
C GLU A 233 -2.94 -21.07 3.46
N ASP A 234 -1.98 -21.40 2.61
CA ASP A 234 -2.27 -21.95 1.29
C ASP A 234 -2.26 -23.49 1.36
N GLN A 235 -3.43 -24.06 1.54
CA GLN A 235 -3.63 -25.51 1.64
C GLN A 235 -3.24 -26.26 0.37
N SER A 236 -3.14 -25.57 -0.78
CA SER A 236 -2.77 -26.21 -2.05
C SER A 236 -1.27 -26.42 -2.20
N THR A 237 -0.46 -25.56 -1.58
CA THR A 237 1.00 -25.58 -1.66
C THR A 237 1.68 -26.06 -0.38
N GLY A 238 0.93 -26.22 0.71
CA GLY A 238 1.48 -26.55 2.03
C GLY A 238 2.44 -25.46 2.54
N SER A 239 2.11 -24.20 2.32
CA SER A 239 2.89 -23.05 2.76
C SER A 239 1.99 -21.95 3.30
N SER A 240 2.56 -21.01 4.04
CA SER A 240 1.84 -19.81 4.50
C SER A 240 2.35 -18.58 3.80
N ARG A 241 1.43 -17.74 3.32
CA ARG A 241 1.73 -16.40 2.84
C ARG A 241 1.72 -15.45 4.03
N VAL A 242 2.80 -14.73 4.24
CA VAL A 242 2.93 -13.69 5.27
C VAL A 242 2.96 -12.33 4.61
N THR A 243 2.15 -11.41 5.10
CA THR A 243 2.12 -10.02 4.64
C THR A 243 2.30 -9.10 5.82
N ILE A 244 3.24 -8.17 5.74
CA ILE A 244 3.49 -7.12 6.75
C ILE A 244 3.19 -5.78 6.10
N GLY A 245 2.30 -4.98 6.69
CA GLY A 245 1.94 -3.64 6.25
C GLY A 245 2.37 -2.57 7.24
N LEU A 246 2.83 -1.45 6.72
CA LEU A 246 3.09 -0.21 7.45
C LEU A 246 2.30 0.93 6.79
N PRO A 247 1.39 1.62 7.52
CA PRO A 247 0.85 1.24 8.83
C PRO A 247 -0.12 0.05 8.76
N VAL A 248 -0.71 -0.23 7.58
CA VAL A 248 -1.67 -1.32 7.35
C VAL A 248 -1.43 -1.97 5.98
N ILE A 249 -1.97 -3.17 5.82
CA ILE A 249 -1.91 -3.90 4.56
C ILE A 249 -2.91 -3.30 3.58
N THR A 250 -2.41 -2.91 2.39
CA THR A 250 -3.22 -2.32 1.31
C THR A 250 -3.18 -3.15 0.02
N ILE A 251 -2.73 -4.38 0.12
CA ILE A 251 -2.70 -5.39 -0.95
C ILE A 251 -3.49 -6.62 -0.51
N GLU A 252 -3.89 -7.46 -1.45
CA GLU A 252 -4.51 -8.75 -1.14
C GLU A 252 -3.48 -9.71 -0.49
N TYR A 253 -3.91 -10.43 0.55
CA TYR A 253 -3.13 -11.42 1.29
C TYR A 253 -3.76 -12.80 1.26
#